data_6d440879842f829c3eccaf9bcbae3e38
#
_entry.id   6d440879842f829c3eccaf9bcbae3e38
#
_cell.length_a   1.000
_cell.length_b   1.000
_cell.length_c   1.000
_cell.angle_alpha   90.00
_cell.angle_beta   90.00
_cell.angle_gamma   90.00
#
_symmetry.space_group_name_H-M   'P 1'
#
loop_
_entity.id
_entity.type
_entity.pdbx_description
1 polymer ?
#
loop_
_entity_poly.entity_id
_entity_poly.type
_entity_poly.pdbx_seq_one_letter_code
_entity_poly.pdbx_strand_id
1 'polypeptide(L)'
;MTYKYFHRLSLLFFCLITFSRCTTSNLSSINSSEKKETQQEQMYAVNNVNIIPMTTDNKVIENATIVIKDKKIFSINQPIPVNTKIIDGKGKWLMPGLIDMHVHNLADINFSSNYPTKGATLFTNTQDFMLLYIANGVTTAFELSARVEHFGQRNEIINGKVIGPRIALAILIEGGDGSGNAANTPADGRQTVRIAKAQGYEFIKLYSRLNIETYKAIIDEAYKQGMKVIGHIPNAFKGRLEEAFVPHFDMVAHAEEYAKQTDSFTGQDAKRFAKLAKENGTWLTPTLITMEKIAEQARSLDGVRNLPSLKYVHPLMQSKWLTSNNYNNGTNPERVAYFEKLINFHVLLVKAFKEAGVPMVAGTDAGTSGVIWGYSLHDELELLVKAGLTTAEALASATKLPATWLQIDDKIGTVEAGKFADLLLLDANPLDNINNTRKIAGIVVNGQWIDKEKIDMMLLDLEKRNNANKDKYDWGKRAEY
;
A
#
# COMPACT_ATOMS: atom_id res chain seq x y z
N MET A 1 -70.86 -31.40 15.97
CA MET A 1 -71.13 -32.72 16.58
C MET A 1 -69.84 -33.21 17.21
N THR A 2 -69.93 -33.32 18.51
CA THR A 2 -69.31 -34.15 19.53
C THR A 2 -67.78 -34.07 19.78
N TYR A 3 -67.56 -33.50 20.92
CA TYR A 3 -66.44 -33.67 21.84
C TYR A 3 -66.02 -35.14 22.09
N LYS A 4 -64.70 -35.36 22.38
CA LYS A 4 -64.26 -36.18 23.49
C LYS A 4 -62.84 -35.83 23.96
N TYR A 5 -62.77 -35.43 25.20
CA TYR A 5 -61.60 -35.36 26.06
C TYR A 5 -60.99 -36.75 26.35
N PHE A 6 -59.67 -36.85 26.48
CA PHE A 6 -59.09 -37.81 27.42
C PHE A 6 -57.84 -37.25 28.11
N HIS A 7 -57.82 -37.56 29.41
CA HIS A 7 -56.91 -37.06 30.46
C HIS A 7 -55.57 -37.78 30.47
N ARG A 8 -54.57 -36.98 30.87
CA ARG A 8 -53.42 -37.25 31.77
C ARG A 8 -52.90 -38.70 31.89
N LEU A 9 -51.56 -38.84 31.67
CA LEU A 9 -50.68 -39.56 32.66
C LEU A 9 -49.26 -39.01 32.56
N SER A 10 -48.81 -38.45 33.69
CA SER A 10 -47.43 -38.05 33.93
C SER A 10 -46.60 -39.29 34.23
N LEU A 11 -45.55 -39.57 33.47
CA LEU A 11 -44.50 -40.49 33.90
C LEU A 11 -43.19 -39.69 34.01
N LEU A 12 -42.79 -39.47 35.29
CA LEU A 12 -41.45 -39.06 35.65
C LEU A 12 -40.48 -40.22 35.36
N PHE A 13 -39.60 -40.05 34.37
CA PHE A 13 -38.42 -40.90 34.23
C PHE A 13 -37.25 -40.22 34.88
N PHE A 14 -36.87 -40.75 36.10
CA PHE A 14 -35.62 -40.42 36.76
C PHE A 14 -34.49 -41.14 35.98
N CYS A 15 -33.72 -40.42 35.17
CA CYS A 15 -32.46 -40.94 34.65
C CYS A 15 -31.35 -40.68 35.66
N LEU A 16 -30.92 -41.74 36.36
CA LEU A 16 -29.69 -41.75 37.11
C LEU A 16 -28.50 -41.56 36.13
N ILE A 17 -27.88 -40.41 36.18
CA ILE A 17 -26.60 -40.19 35.54
C ILE A 17 -25.51 -40.72 36.45
N THR A 18 -24.99 -41.89 36.15
CA THR A 18 -23.76 -42.41 36.76
C THR A 18 -22.58 -41.59 36.27
N PHE A 19 -22.01 -40.80 37.16
CA PHE A 19 -20.73 -40.15 36.94
C PHE A 19 -19.63 -41.23 36.87
N SER A 20 -19.21 -41.56 35.64
CA SER A 20 -17.98 -42.31 35.42
C SER A 20 -16.82 -41.34 35.69
N ARG A 21 -16.10 -41.58 36.81
CA ARG A 21 -14.85 -40.89 37.10
C ARG A 21 -13.84 -41.22 36.00
N CYS A 22 -13.64 -40.29 35.09
CA CYS A 22 -12.46 -40.29 34.22
C CYS A 22 -11.28 -39.85 35.09
N THR A 23 -10.37 -40.76 35.33
CA THR A 23 -9.10 -40.50 35.98
C THR A 23 -8.34 -39.46 35.18
N THR A 24 -8.14 -38.30 35.78
CA THR A 24 -7.20 -37.29 35.30
C THR A 24 -5.80 -37.88 35.35
N SER A 25 -5.30 -38.34 34.20
CA SER A 25 -3.87 -38.55 34.02
C SER A 25 -3.18 -37.19 34.18
N ASN A 26 -2.27 -37.11 35.14
CA ASN A 26 -1.37 -35.99 35.36
C ASN A 26 -0.68 -35.59 34.04
N LEU A 27 -1.14 -34.56 33.39
CA LEU A 27 -0.32 -33.76 32.49
C LEU A 27 0.67 -33.03 33.41
N SER A 28 1.82 -33.68 33.63
CA SER A 28 2.99 -33.04 34.18
C SER A 28 3.19 -31.73 33.43
N SER A 29 3.12 -30.62 34.17
CA SER A 29 3.52 -29.29 33.77
C SER A 29 4.84 -29.35 33.00
N ILE A 30 4.76 -29.23 31.68
CA ILE A 30 5.89 -28.77 30.91
C ILE A 30 6.04 -27.30 31.27
N ASN A 31 6.79 -27.05 32.34
CA ASN A 31 7.41 -25.79 32.60
C ASN A 31 8.46 -25.59 31.50
N SER A 32 8.03 -25.21 30.29
CA SER A 32 8.87 -24.46 29.44
C SER A 32 9.03 -23.10 30.12
N SER A 33 10.04 -22.94 30.93
CA SER A 33 10.66 -21.65 31.17
C SER A 33 11.23 -21.20 29.84
N GLU A 34 10.37 -20.73 28.95
CA GLU A 34 10.79 -19.77 27.94
C GLU A 34 11.40 -18.63 28.76
N LYS A 35 12.73 -18.62 28.86
CA LYS A 35 13.47 -17.41 29.15
C LYS A 35 12.89 -16.39 28.16
N LYS A 36 12.04 -15.48 28.63
CA LYS A 36 11.89 -14.19 28.00
C LYS A 36 13.32 -13.67 27.93
N GLU A 37 13.98 -13.86 26.78
CA GLU A 37 15.13 -13.05 26.44
C GLU A 37 14.61 -11.63 26.64
N THR A 38 15.09 -10.99 27.67
CA THR A 38 14.94 -9.56 27.85
C THR A 38 15.49 -8.97 26.55
N GLN A 39 14.61 -8.55 25.64
CA GLN A 39 14.99 -7.79 24.46
C GLN A 39 15.80 -6.63 25.01
N GLN A 40 17.13 -6.71 24.82
CA GLN A 40 18.03 -5.67 25.24
C GLN A 40 17.54 -4.39 24.56
N GLU A 41 17.18 -3.36 25.33
CA GLU A 41 16.69 -2.08 24.80
C GLU A 41 17.63 -1.63 23.67
N GLN A 42 17.13 -1.67 22.44
CA GLN A 42 17.94 -1.35 21.28
C GLN A 42 18.00 0.16 21.13
N MET A 43 19.14 0.73 21.50
CA MET A 43 19.37 2.17 21.41
C MET A 43 20.53 2.47 20.45
N TYR A 44 20.31 3.37 19.52
CA TYR A 44 21.36 3.88 18.65
C TYR A 44 21.11 5.34 18.29
N ALA A 45 22.16 6.00 17.85
CA ALA A 45 22.13 7.39 17.42
C ALA A 45 22.72 7.53 16.03
N VAL A 46 22.09 8.34 15.18
CA VAL A 46 22.72 8.85 13.96
C VAL A 46 23.26 10.23 14.30
N ASN A 47 24.57 10.40 14.21
CA ASN A 47 25.28 11.63 14.58
C ASN A 47 25.80 12.35 13.33
N ASN A 48 25.99 13.67 13.43
CA ASN A 48 26.49 14.52 12.34
C ASN A 48 25.65 14.48 11.06
N VAL A 49 24.33 14.28 11.15
CA VAL A 49 23.44 14.12 10.00
C VAL A 49 22.65 15.39 9.71
N ASN A 50 22.37 15.68 8.45
CA ASN A 50 21.42 16.72 8.08
C ASN A 50 20.01 16.13 8.06
N ILE A 51 19.10 16.70 8.85
CA ILE A 51 17.72 16.20 8.94
C ILE A 51 16.79 17.08 8.11
N ILE A 52 16.00 16.43 7.21
CA ILE A 52 14.86 17.02 6.54
C ILE A 52 13.62 16.57 7.32
N PRO A 53 13.08 17.38 8.24
CA PRO A 53 12.09 16.91 9.19
C PRO A 53 10.69 16.72 8.59
N MET A 54 10.43 17.30 7.42
CA MET A 54 9.12 17.34 6.76
C MET A 54 7.99 17.96 7.62
N THR A 55 8.35 18.75 8.62
CA THR A 55 7.42 19.56 9.44
C THR A 55 6.83 20.72 8.63
N THR A 56 5.96 21.50 9.25
CA THR A 56 5.27 22.61 8.56
C THR A 56 6.23 23.69 8.08
N ASP A 57 7.22 24.04 8.91
CA ASP A 57 8.30 24.98 8.57
C ASP A 57 9.37 24.38 7.65
N ASN A 58 9.43 23.07 7.58
CA ASN A 58 10.32 22.26 6.73
C ASN A 58 11.79 22.73 6.71
N LYS A 59 12.25 23.30 7.83
CA LYS A 59 13.61 23.80 7.96
C LYS A 59 14.58 22.64 8.20
N VAL A 60 15.59 22.52 7.35
CA VAL A 60 16.67 21.55 7.53
C VAL A 60 17.40 21.80 8.85
N ILE A 61 17.67 20.72 9.59
CA ILE A 61 18.47 20.75 10.83
C ILE A 61 19.84 20.17 10.47
N GLU A 62 20.83 21.04 10.37
CA GLU A 62 22.18 20.66 9.95
C GLU A 62 22.99 20.07 11.11
N ASN A 63 23.89 19.14 10.80
CA ASN A 63 24.85 18.53 11.76
C ASN A 63 24.13 18.00 13.03
N ALA A 64 22.96 17.49 12.90
CA ALA A 64 22.11 17.04 13.99
C ALA A 64 22.53 15.68 14.53
N THR A 65 22.10 15.42 15.74
CA THR A 65 22.11 14.09 16.37
C THR A 65 20.68 13.65 16.62
N ILE A 66 20.31 12.46 16.16
CA ILE A 66 19.03 11.83 16.46
C ILE A 66 19.27 10.53 17.23
N VAL A 67 18.60 10.37 18.36
CA VAL A 67 18.66 9.16 19.17
C VAL A 67 17.37 8.37 18.97
N ILE A 68 17.51 7.09 18.66
CA ILE A 68 16.39 6.14 18.51
C ILE A 68 16.47 5.15 19.67
N LYS A 69 15.35 5.03 20.38
CA LYS A 69 15.16 4.04 21.44
C LYS A 69 13.96 3.19 21.14
N ASP A 70 14.14 1.89 21.14
CA ASP A 70 13.12 0.90 20.78
C ASP A 70 12.58 1.17 19.35
N LYS A 71 11.35 1.61 19.22
CA LYS A 71 10.74 1.90 17.91
C LYS A 71 10.53 3.39 17.67
N LYS A 72 11.06 4.27 18.54
CA LYS A 72 10.72 5.69 18.52
C LYS A 72 11.94 6.59 18.43
N ILE A 73 11.73 7.77 17.87
CA ILE A 73 12.64 8.90 17.97
C ILE A 73 12.61 9.36 19.43
N PHE A 74 13.69 9.08 20.16
CA PHE A 74 13.81 9.43 21.57
C PHE A 74 14.12 10.92 21.76
N SER A 75 15.10 11.42 21.01
CA SER A 75 15.49 12.83 21.08
C SER A 75 16.22 13.30 19.83
N ILE A 76 16.22 14.61 19.60
CA ILE A 76 16.96 15.30 18.55
C ILE A 76 17.82 16.38 19.22
N ASN A 77 19.10 16.44 18.86
CA ASN A 77 20.09 17.41 19.40
C ASN A 77 20.16 17.44 20.93
N GLN A 78 19.98 16.28 21.56
CA GLN A 78 20.25 16.10 22.99
C GLN A 78 21.48 15.22 23.19
N PRO A 79 22.11 15.23 24.39
CA PRO A 79 23.23 14.36 24.68
C PRO A 79 22.92 12.89 24.39
N ILE A 80 23.87 12.20 23.77
CA ILE A 80 23.74 10.77 23.46
C ILE A 80 23.86 9.97 24.77
N PRO A 81 22.89 9.14 25.13
CA PRO A 81 22.99 8.31 26.33
C PRO A 81 24.19 7.35 26.28
N VAL A 82 24.69 6.98 27.46
CA VAL A 82 25.80 6.02 27.58
C VAL A 82 25.39 4.66 26.98
N ASN A 83 26.34 3.95 26.37
CA ASN A 83 26.13 2.64 25.71
C ASN A 83 25.24 2.69 24.43
N THR A 84 25.04 3.84 23.85
CA THR A 84 24.33 3.98 22.57
C THR A 84 25.25 3.61 21.40
N LYS A 85 24.82 2.74 20.49
CA LYS A 85 25.52 2.46 19.23
C LYS A 85 25.46 3.70 18.34
N ILE A 86 26.59 4.18 17.87
CA ILE A 86 26.66 5.38 17.01
C ILE A 86 26.78 4.97 15.55
N ILE A 87 25.97 5.60 14.71
CA ILE A 87 26.01 5.54 13.25
C ILE A 87 26.50 6.91 12.78
N ASP A 88 27.58 6.96 12.01
CA ASP A 88 28.08 8.22 11.47
C ASP A 88 27.23 8.66 10.27
N GLY A 89 26.57 9.79 10.44
CA GLY A 89 25.75 10.46 9.44
C GLY A 89 26.44 11.59 8.69
N LYS A 90 27.77 11.75 8.86
CA LYS A 90 28.52 12.85 8.25
C LYS A 90 28.31 12.93 6.74
N GLY A 91 27.85 14.09 6.27
CA GLY A 91 27.56 14.34 4.86
C GLY A 91 26.28 13.67 4.34
N LYS A 92 25.54 12.96 5.20
CA LYS A 92 24.29 12.26 4.85
C LYS A 92 23.05 13.07 5.24
N TRP A 93 21.93 12.62 4.71
CA TRP A 93 20.62 13.25 4.85
C TRP A 93 19.62 12.27 5.44
N LEU A 94 18.96 12.65 6.52
CA LEU A 94 17.94 11.84 7.18
C LEU A 94 16.56 12.47 6.97
N MET A 95 15.61 11.65 6.60
CA MET A 95 14.21 12.07 6.41
C MET A 95 13.26 10.99 6.90
N PRO A 96 11.93 11.27 7.01
CA PRO A 96 10.95 10.21 7.22
C PRO A 96 11.03 9.18 6.11
N GLY A 97 10.77 7.92 6.43
CA GLY A 97 10.61 6.88 5.43
C GLY A 97 9.46 7.17 4.49
N LEU A 98 9.57 6.71 3.26
CA LEU A 98 8.60 6.94 2.20
C LEU A 98 7.32 6.13 2.43
N ILE A 99 6.20 6.67 1.96
CA ILE A 99 4.88 6.05 2.00
C ILE A 99 4.35 5.92 0.57
N ASP A 100 4.05 4.69 0.15
CA ASP A 100 3.40 4.42 -1.14
C ASP A 100 1.90 4.25 -0.93
N MET A 101 1.11 5.19 -1.47
CA MET A 101 -0.34 5.29 -1.22
C MET A 101 -1.21 4.46 -2.16
N HIS A 102 -0.60 3.64 -3.01
CA HIS A 102 -1.34 2.74 -3.87
C HIS A 102 -0.49 1.54 -4.28
N VAL A 103 -0.72 0.40 -3.65
CA VAL A 103 -0.03 -0.83 -4.00
C VAL A 103 -0.99 -2.03 -4.04
N HIS A 104 -0.57 -3.08 -4.73
CA HIS A 104 -1.19 -4.40 -4.75
C HIS A 104 -0.14 -5.44 -4.35
N ASN A 105 -0.12 -5.78 -3.08
CA ASN A 105 0.83 -6.72 -2.53
C ASN A 105 0.51 -8.15 -2.96
N LEU A 106 1.56 -8.91 -3.26
CA LEU A 106 1.41 -10.34 -3.48
C LEU A 106 1.26 -11.04 -2.12
N ALA A 107 0.04 -11.46 -1.79
CA ALA A 107 -0.19 -12.34 -0.64
C ALA A 107 -0.20 -13.80 -1.11
N ASP A 108 -1.00 -14.06 -2.12
CA ASP A 108 -1.02 -15.30 -2.86
C ASP A 108 -1.21 -15.01 -4.35
N ILE A 109 -0.86 -15.96 -5.19
CA ILE A 109 -1.18 -15.91 -6.61
C ILE A 109 -2.30 -16.93 -6.83
N ASN A 110 -3.53 -16.43 -6.96
CA ASN A 110 -4.67 -17.27 -7.22
C ASN A 110 -4.75 -17.61 -8.70
N PHE A 111 -4.74 -18.89 -9.03
CA PHE A 111 -4.79 -19.40 -10.40
C PHE A 111 -6.18 -19.86 -10.85
N SER A 112 -7.10 -19.97 -9.91
CA SER A 112 -8.46 -20.41 -10.19
C SER A 112 -9.45 -19.31 -9.82
N SER A 113 -10.37 -19.01 -10.74
CA SER A 113 -11.53 -18.16 -10.49
C SER A 113 -12.78 -18.97 -10.11
N ASN A 114 -12.67 -20.28 -10.02
CA ASN A 114 -13.82 -21.16 -9.81
C ASN A 114 -14.30 -21.11 -8.37
N TYR A 115 -15.53 -20.71 -8.21
CA TYR A 115 -16.28 -20.82 -6.97
C TYR A 115 -16.68 -22.31 -6.73
N PRO A 116 -16.91 -22.77 -5.48
CA PRO A 116 -16.99 -21.99 -4.24
C PRO A 116 -15.70 -21.92 -3.43
N THR A 117 -14.69 -22.68 -3.77
CA THR A 117 -13.45 -22.73 -3.03
C THR A 117 -12.36 -21.91 -3.73
N LYS A 118 -11.57 -21.23 -2.97
CA LYS A 118 -10.35 -20.62 -3.46
C LYS A 118 -9.49 -21.71 -4.08
N GLY A 119 -9.10 -21.55 -5.35
CA GLY A 119 -8.22 -22.51 -6.01
C GLY A 119 -6.85 -22.57 -5.36
N ALA A 120 -6.02 -23.48 -5.84
CA ALA A 120 -4.64 -23.57 -5.41
C ALA A 120 -3.95 -22.21 -5.52
N THR A 121 -3.26 -21.80 -4.49
CA THR A 121 -2.54 -20.55 -4.41
C THR A 121 -1.07 -20.81 -4.24
N LEU A 122 -0.25 -20.04 -4.94
CA LEU A 122 1.18 -19.99 -4.69
C LEU A 122 1.45 -18.85 -3.70
N PHE A 123 1.93 -19.19 -2.51
CA PHE A 123 2.34 -18.19 -1.54
C PHE A 123 3.75 -17.70 -1.87
N THR A 124 3.89 -16.41 -2.01
CA THR A 124 5.20 -15.78 -2.11
C THR A 124 5.85 -15.74 -0.73
N ASN A 125 7.18 -15.79 -0.68
CA ASN A 125 7.88 -15.54 0.57
C ASN A 125 7.68 -14.07 0.98
N THR A 126 7.04 -13.84 2.11
CA THR A 126 6.72 -12.49 2.58
C THR A 126 7.99 -11.63 2.71
N GLN A 127 9.10 -12.18 3.21
CA GLN A 127 10.36 -11.43 3.34
C GLN A 127 10.91 -11.01 1.99
N ASP A 128 10.92 -11.89 1.00
CA ASP A 128 11.44 -11.61 -0.34
C ASP A 128 10.68 -10.46 -1.00
N PHE A 129 9.38 -10.45 -0.79
CA PHE A 129 8.51 -9.43 -1.33
C PHE A 129 8.63 -8.08 -0.60
N MET A 130 8.61 -8.11 0.75
CA MET A 130 8.70 -6.90 1.56
C MET A 130 10.08 -6.23 1.49
N LEU A 131 11.13 -7.01 1.15
CA LEU A 131 12.47 -6.47 0.92
C LEU A 131 12.49 -5.39 -0.17
N LEU A 132 11.65 -5.50 -1.20
CA LEU A 132 11.62 -4.53 -2.30
C LEU A 132 11.23 -3.14 -1.81
N TYR A 133 10.32 -3.04 -0.85
CA TYR A 133 9.97 -1.78 -0.20
C TYR A 133 11.13 -1.24 0.62
N ILE A 134 11.69 -2.09 1.47
CA ILE A 134 12.76 -1.69 2.40
C ILE A 134 14.01 -1.24 1.64
N ALA A 135 14.37 -1.94 0.57
CA ALA A 135 15.50 -1.59 -0.28
C ALA A 135 15.35 -0.22 -0.98
N ASN A 136 14.12 0.29 -1.04
CA ASN A 136 13.79 1.58 -1.66
C ASN A 136 13.28 2.62 -0.65
N GLY A 137 13.51 2.42 0.65
CA GLY A 137 13.18 3.40 1.68
C GLY A 137 11.69 3.55 1.97
N VAL A 138 10.85 2.64 1.46
CA VAL A 138 9.41 2.64 1.71
C VAL A 138 9.13 1.96 3.04
N THR A 139 8.68 2.72 4.03
CA THR A 139 8.38 2.24 5.39
C THR A 139 6.91 2.06 5.67
N THR A 140 6.06 2.53 4.76
CA THR A 140 4.60 2.33 4.83
C THR A 140 4.05 2.11 3.43
N ALA A 141 3.17 1.12 3.26
CA ALA A 141 2.50 0.80 2.02
C ALA A 141 0.98 0.71 2.24
N PHE A 142 0.19 1.27 1.33
CA PHE A 142 -1.27 1.23 1.39
C PHE A 142 -1.81 0.26 0.35
N GLU A 143 -2.21 -0.93 0.81
CA GLU A 143 -2.76 -2.00 -0.01
C GLU A 143 -4.23 -1.74 -0.33
N LEU A 144 -4.55 -1.55 -1.61
CA LEU A 144 -5.89 -1.15 -2.07
C LEU A 144 -6.76 -2.30 -2.60
N SER A 145 -6.28 -3.53 -2.53
CA SER A 145 -7.06 -4.73 -2.84
C SER A 145 -6.86 -5.79 -1.76
N ALA A 146 -6.92 -5.33 -0.49
CA ALA A 146 -6.56 -6.15 0.64
C ALA A 146 -7.50 -7.34 0.82
N ARG A 147 -6.90 -8.47 1.20
CA ARG A 147 -7.53 -9.73 1.54
C ARG A 147 -7.02 -10.22 2.89
N VAL A 148 -7.58 -11.31 3.40
CA VAL A 148 -7.19 -11.87 4.72
C VAL A 148 -5.70 -12.20 4.80
N GLU A 149 -5.08 -12.59 3.70
CA GLU A 149 -3.65 -12.92 3.63
C GLU A 149 -2.75 -11.71 3.94
N HIS A 150 -3.19 -10.50 3.59
CA HIS A 150 -2.44 -9.27 3.89
C HIS A 150 -2.41 -8.95 5.39
N PHE A 151 -3.44 -9.37 6.15
CA PHE A 151 -3.38 -9.33 7.62
C PHE A 151 -2.30 -10.28 8.15
N GLY A 152 -2.13 -11.45 7.52
CA GLY A 152 -1.03 -12.39 7.84
C GLY A 152 0.34 -11.74 7.63
N GLN A 153 0.59 -11.17 6.45
CA GLN A 153 1.84 -10.44 6.14
C GLN A 153 2.09 -9.31 7.15
N ARG A 154 1.08 -8.50 7.43
CA ARG A 154 1.17 -7.41 8.41
C ARG A 154 1.53 -7.92 9.81
N ASN A 155 0.93 -9.03 10.24
CA ASN A 155 1.21 -9.62 11.54
C ASN A 155 2.64 -10.19 11.64
N GLU A 156 3.18 -10.78 10.57
CA GLU A 156 4.57 -11.23 10.53
C GLU A 156 5.55 -10.06 10.70
N ILE A 157 5.25 -8.92 10.07
CA ILE A 157 6.05 -7.69 10.21
C ILE A 157 5.93 -7.12 11.63
N ILE A 158 4.72 -7.01 12.19
CA ILE A 158 4.49 -6.49 13.55
C ILE A 158 5.21 -7.34 14.59
N ASN A 159 5.20 -8.66 14.41
CA ASN A 159 5.85 -9.63 15.31
C ASN A 159 7.37 -9.74 15.07
N GLY A 160 7.94 -8.98 14.15
CA GLY A 160 9.38 -8.95 13.86
C GLY A 160 9.92 -10.19 13.15
N LYS A 161 9.05 -11.06 12.63
CA LYS A 161 9.44 -12.23 11.83
C LYS A 161 9.90 -11.85 10.43
N VAL A 162 9.36 -10.77 9.91
CA VAL A 162 9.65 -10.20 8.59
C VAL A 162 10.06 -8.75 8.73
N ILE A 163 11.12 -8.37 8.06
CA ILE A 163 11.52 -6.98 7.90
C ILE A 163 10.71 -6.40 6.74
N GLY A 164 9.80 -5.48 7.04
CA GLY A 164 8.90 -4.93 6.03
C GLY A 164 8.29 -3.60 6.45
N PRO A 165 7.59 -2.93 5.53
CA PRO A 165 6.89 -1.68 5.79
C PRO A 165 5.67 -1.91 6.68
N ARG A 166 5.18 -0.86 7.30
CA ARG A 166 3.82 -0.80 7.85
C ARG A 166 2.81 -0.97 6.71
N ILE A 167 1.76 -1.75 6.90
CA ILE A 167 0.75 -1.98 5.85
C ILE A 167 -0.60 -1.46 6.34
N ALA A 168 -1.17 -0.48 5.63
CA ALA A 168 -2.55 -0.06 5.75
C ALA A 168 -3.41 -0.86 4.75
N LEU A 169 -4.64 -1.21 5.11
CA LEU A 169 -5.46 -2.16 4.35
C LEU A 169 -6.82 -1.57 3.96
N ALA A 170 -7.07 -1.47 2.65
CA ALA A 170 -8.37 -1.14 2.09
C ALA A 170 -9.00 -2.36 1.43
N ILE A 171 -10.25 -2.67 1.78
CA ILE A 171 -11.04 -3.67 1.06
C ILE A 171 -11.51 -3.08 -0.27
N LEU A 172 -11.34 -3.83 -1.37
CA LEU A 172 -11.86 -3.45 -2.66
C LEU A 172 -13.32 -3.89 -2.80
N ILE A 173 -14.21 -2.95 -3.15
CA ILE A 173 -15.62 -3.20 -3.43
C ILE A 173 -15.91 -2.85 -4.90
N GLU A 174 -16.45 -3.82 -5.64
CA GLU A 174 -16.77 -3.69 -7.06
C GLU A 174 -18.25 -4.00 -7.32
N GLY A 175 -18.75 -3.57 -8.46
CA GLY A 175 -20.09 -3.91 -8.98
C GLY A 175 -20.06 -5.07 -9.97
N GLY A 176 -21.23 -5.66 -10.25
CA GLY A 176 -21.37 -6.76 -11.19
C GLY A 176 -20.73 -8.06 -10.69
N ASP A 177 -20.03 -8.73 -11.59
CA ASP A 177 -19.21 -9.92 -11.37
C ASP A 177 -17.71 -9.59 -11.33
N GLY A 178 -17.37 -8.34 -11.00
CA GLY A 178 -16.00 -7.84 -10.95
C GLY A 178 -15.14 -8.53 -9.89
N SER A 179 -13.84 -8.29 -9.96
CA SER A 179 -12.87 -8.75 -8.96
C SER A 179 -13.06 -7.99 -7.65
N GLY A 180 -13.02 -8.70 -6.51
CA GLY A 180 -13.21 -8.11 -5.20
C GLY A 180 -14.53 -8.51 -4.55
N ASN A 181 -14.97 -7.72 -3.56
CA ASN A 181 -16.26 -7.95 -2.91
C ASN A 181 -17.37 -7.29 -3.74
N ALA A 182 -18.29 -8.09 -4.28
CA ALA A 182 -19.36 -7.60 -5.12
C ALA A 182 -20.44 -6.90 -4.30
N ALA A 183 -20.86 -5.72 -4.77
CA ALA A 183 -22.00 -4.99 -4.23
C ALA A 183 -22.83 -4.40 -5.38
N ASN A 184 -24.05 -4.91 -5.58
CA ASN A 184 -24.89 -4.55 -6.71
C ASN A 184 -26.11 -3.71 -6.30
N THR A 185 -26.43 -3.69 -5.02
CA THR A 185 -27.50 -2.88 -4.43
C THR A 185 -26.97 -2.01 -3.28
N PRO A 186 -27.67 -0.93 -2.93
CA PRO A 186 -27.33 -0.14 -1.73
C PRO A 186 -27.26 -0.98 -0.45
N ALA A 187 -28.10 -2.01 -0.32
CA ALA A 187 -28.09 -2.91 0.83
C ALA A 187 -26.80 -3.75 0.87
N ASP A 188 -26.39 -4.32 -0.26
CA ASP A 188 -25.12 -5.07 -0.38
C ASP A 188 -23.93 -4.18 -0.02
N GLY A 189 -23.89 -2.95 -0.58
CA GLY A 189 -22.84 -1.99 -0.33
C GLY A 189 -22.68 -1.66 1.16
N ARG A 190 -23.77 -1.35 1.86
CA ARG A 190 -23.76 -1.08 3.30
C ARG A 190 -23.33 -2.30 4.11
N GLN A 191 -23.83 -3.48 3.75
CA GLN A 191 -23.47 -4.72 4.45
C GLN A 191 -21.98 -5.04 4.26
N THR A 192 -21.45 -4.89 3.06
CA THR A 192 -20.02 -5.14 2.76
C THR A 192 -19.12 -4.22 3.59
N VAL A 193 -19.47 -2.93 3.74
CA VAL A 193 -18.72 -1.99 4.60
C VAL A 193 -18.72 -2.43 6.06
N ARG A 194 -19.88 -2.85 6.60
CA ARG A 194 -19.98 -3.32 8.00
C ARG A 194 -19.16 -4.58 8.23
N ILE A 195 -19.17 -5.52 7.29
CA ILE A 195 -18.35 -6.73 7.33
C ILE A 195 -16.87 -6.35 7.29
N ALA A 196 -16.46 -5.46 6.38
CA ALA A 196 -15.10 -4.98 6.29
C ALA A 196 -14.60 -4.38 7.62
N LYS A 197 -15.41 -3.53 8.23
CA LYS A 197 -15.10 -2.95 9.55
C LYS A 197 -14.92 -4.02 10.61
N ALA A 198 -15.83 -4.99 10.68
CA ALA A 198 -15.78 -6.09 11.63
C ALA A 198 -14.54 -7.00 11.43
N GLN A 199 -14.07 -7.15 10.19
CA GLN A 199 -12.86 -7.89 9.84
C GLN A 199 -11.56 -7.11 10.13
N GLY A 200 -11.64 -5.81 10.44
CA GLY A 200 -10.49 -4.98 10.78
C GLY A 200 -9.84 -4.25 9.60
N TYR A 201 -10.52 -4.18 8.44
CA TYR A 201 -10.10 -3.25 7.39
C TYR A 201 -10.26 -1.81 7.86
N GLU A 202 -9.32 -0.97 7.46
CA GLU A 202 -9.27 0.43 7.90
C GLU A 202 -9.91 1.38 6.89
N PHE A 203 -9.89 0.98 5.60
CA PHE A 203 -10.30 1.81 4.47
C PHE A 203 -11.14 1.04 3.47
N ILE A 204 -11.87 1.79 2.62
CA ILE A 204 -12.65 1.27 1.51
C ILE A 204 -12.02 1.71 0.19
N LYS A 205 -11.79 0.77 -0.73
CA LYS A 205 -11.45 1.04 -2.14
C LYS A 205 -12.68 0.78 -3.01
N LEU A 206 -13.13 1.79 -3.74
CA LEU A 206 -14.20 1.68 -4.73
C LEU A 206 -13.64 1.41 -6.12
N TYR A 207 -14.38 0.66 -6.94
CA TYR A 207 -13.95 0.33 -8.28
C TYR A 207 -14.99 0.70 -9.36
N SER A 208 -14.73 0.36 -10.63
CA SER A 208 -15.29 1.03 -11.80
C SER A 208 -16.74 0.64 -12.18
N ARG A 209 -17.25 -0.52 -11.74
CA ARG A 209 -18.54 -1.07 -12.18
C ARG A 209 -19.69 -0.82 -11.21
N LEU A 210 -19.44 -0.09 -10.13
CA LEU A 210 -20.51 0.26 -9.18
C LEU A 210 -21.58 1.11 -9.86
N ASN A 211 -22.85 0.84 -9.57
CA ASN A 211 -23.94 1.75 -9.92
C ASN A 211 -23.98 2.94 -8.94
N ILE A 212 -24.65 4.01 -9.34
CA ILE A 212 -24.65 5.30 -8.60
C ILE A 212 -25.20 5.15 -7.19
N GLU A 213 -26.30 4.43 -7.02
CA GLU A 213 -26.99 4.28 -5.74
C GLU A 213 -26.14 3.46 -4.76
N THR A 214 -25.53 2.38 -5.24
CA THR A 214 -24.65 1.53 -4.44
C THR A 214 -23.36 2.29 -4.05
N TYR A 215 -22.76 3.02 -4.99
CA TYR A 215 -21.60 3.88 -4.73
C TYR A 215 -21.87 4.87 -3.59
N LYS A 216 -22.99 5.63 -3.69
CA LYS A 216 -23.37 6.60 -2.67
C LYS A 216 -23.67 5.93 -1.31
N ALA A 217 -24.28 4.74 -1.34
CA ALA A 217 -24.59 3.98 -0.12
C ALA A 217 -23.34 3.45 0.59
N ILE A 218 -22.32 3.02 -0.18
CA ILE A 218 -21.03 2.58 0.38
C ILE A 218 -20.33 3.75 1.09
N ILE A 219 -20.25 4.92 0.46
CA ILE A 219 -19.59 6.10 1.03
C ILE A 219 -20.29 6.56 2.32
N ASP A 220 -21.62 6.67 2.31
CA ASP A 220 -22.41 7.02 3.48
C ASP A 220 -22.21 6.03 4.64
N GLU A 221 -22.18 4.72 4.35
CA GLU A 221 -21.95 3.72 5.40
C GLU A 221 -20.50 3.72 5.87
N ALA A 222 -19.52 3.91 4.98
CA ALA A 222 -18.10 4.01 5.34
C ALA A 222 -17.86 5.16 6.33
N TYR A 223 -18.47 6.32 6.07
CA TYR A 223 -18.44 7.45 6.99
C TYR A 223 -19.00 7.10 8.37
N LYS A 224 -20.17 6.44 8.42
CA LYS A 224 -20.80 5.98 9.67
C LYS A 224 -19.93 5.00 10.46
N GLN A 225 -19.12 4.19 9.75
CA GLN A 225 -18.20 3.25 10.34
C GLN A 225 -16.81 3.86 10.66
N GLY A 226 -16.61 5.17 10.40
CA GLY A 226 -15.34 5.86 10.60
C GLY A 226 -14.24 5.35 9.67
N MET A 227 -14.59 4.98 8.43
CA MET A 227 -13.67 4.51 7.40
C MET A 227 -13.59 5.53 6.28
N LYS A 228 -12.37 5.88 5.85
CA LYS A 228 -12.15 6.73 4.69
C LYS A 228 -12.27 5.94 3.39
N VAL A 229 -12.62 6.65 2.33
CA VAL A 229 -12.89 6.08 1.02
C VAL A 229 -11.92 6.63 -0.01
N ILE A 230 -11.27 5.72 -0.73
CA ILE A 230 -10.49 6.00 -1.93
C ILE A 230 -11.03 5.16 -3.09
N GLY A 231 -10.92 5.64 -4.32
CA GLY A 231 -11.30 4.75 -5.42
C GLY A 231 -11.36 5.39 -6.79
N HIS A 232 -11.81 4.57 -7.70
CA HIS A 232 -12.17 4.98 -9.05
C HIS A 232 -13.44 5.81 -9.03
N ILE A 233 -13.65 6.58 -10.07
CA ILE A 233 -14.93 7.19 -10.39
C ILE A 233 -15.69 6.17 -11.25
N PRO A 234 -16.77 5.54 -10.74
CA PRO A 234 -17.47 4.51 -11.50
C PRO A 234 -17.93 4.98 -12.89
N ASN A 235 -17.88 4.06 -13.87
CA ASN A 235 -18.29 4.32 -15.25
C ASN A 235 -19.72 4.87 -15.36
N ALA A 236 -20.58 4.56 -14.40
CA ALA A 236 -21.96 5.06 -14.32
C ALA A 236 -22.05 6.59 -14.19
N PHE A 237 -20.95 7.27 -13.82
CA PHE A 237 -20.90 8.74 -13.74
C PHE A 237 -20.41 9.40 -15.04
N LYS A 238 -20.15 8.67 -16.11
CA LYS A 238 -19.76 9.31 -17.38
C LYS A 238 -20.83 10.31 -17.83
N GLY A 239 -20.39 11.56 -18.07
CA GLY A 239 -21.27 12.70 -18.37
C GLY A 239 -22.01 13.29 -17.17
N ARG A 240 -21.77 12.78 -15.94
CA ARG A 240 -22.39 13.20 -14.69
C ARG A 240 -21.36 13.27 -13.56
N LEU A 241 -20.15 13.70 -13.88
CA LEU A 241 -18.98 13.64 -12.99
C LEU A 241 -19.22 14.30 -11.63
N GLU A 242 -19.91 15.43 -11.61
CA GLU A 242 -20.19 16.20 -10.41
C GLU A 242 -20.97 15.40 -9.35
N GLU A 243 -21.79 14.45 -9.80
CA GLU A 243 -22.56 13.58 -8.89
C GLU A 243 -21.72 12.51 -8.18
N ALA A 244 -20.50 12.25 -8.65
CA ALA A 244 -19.58 11.34 -7.98
C ALA A 244 -18.91 11.98 -6.76
N PHE A 245 -18.84 13.33 -6.73
CA PHE A 245 -18.21 14.07 -5.63
C PHE A 245 -19.21 14.31 -4.49
N VAL A 246 -19.62 13.21 -3.86
CA VAL A 246 -20.44 13.26 -2.65
C VAL A 246 -19.56 13.49 -1.40
N PRO A 247 -20.12 14.05 -0.29
CA PRO A 247 -19.38 14.16 0.96
C PRO A 247 -18.75 12.83 1.37
N HIS A 248 -17.50 12.88 1.85
CA HIS A 248 -16.72 11.71 2.30
C HIS A 248 -16.20 10.78 1.17
N PHE A 249 -16.24 11.22 -0.08
CA PHE A 249 -15.39 10.63 -1.11
C PHE A 249 -13.99 11.27 -1.00
N ASP A 250 -13.12 10.65 -0.20
CA ASP A 250 -11.92 11.31 0.34
C ASP A 250 -10.77 11.43 -0.66
N MET A 251 -10.67 10.49 -1.64
CA MET A 251 -9.57 10.49 -2.60
C MET A 251 -9.93 9.77 -3.90
N VAL A 252 -9.59 10.40 -5.03
CA VAL A 252 -9.58 9.72 -6.33
C VAL A 252 -8.26 8.97 -6.49
N ALA A 253 -8.35 7.69 -6.84
CA ALA A 253 -7.21 6.90 -7.27
C ALA A 253 -7.05 7.03 -8.78
N HIS A 254 -5.85 7.40 -9.22
CA HIS A 254 -5.43 7.60 -10.61
C HIS A 254 -5.89 8.92 -11.25
N ALA A 255 -4.94 9.60 -11.86
CA ALA A 255 -5.21 10.74 -12.75
C ALA A 255 -6.07 10.33 -13.95
N GLU A 256 -5.98 9.08 -14.37
CA GLU A 256 -6.77 8.47 -15.44
C GLU A 256 -8.28 8.60 -15.20
N GLU A 257 -8.75 8.56 -13.96
CA GLU A 257 -10.19 8.64 -13.66
C GLU A 257 -10.81 9.97 -14.09
N TYR A 258 -10.04 11.06 -14.02
CA TYR A 258 -10.43 12.35 -14.58
C TYR A 258 -10.33 12.37 -16.10
N ALA A 259 -9.30 11.72 -16.65
CA ALA A 259 -9.13 11.64 -18.10
C ALA A 259 -10.28 10.88 -18.77
N LYS A 260 -10.86 9.87 -18.13
CA LYS A 260 -12.07 9.16 -18.61
C LYS A 260 -13.30 10.06 -18.74
N GLN A 261 -13.28 11.25 -18.16
CA GLN A 261 -14.41 12.20 -18.14
C GLN A 261 -14.33 13.29 -19.20
N THR A 262 -13.34 13.22 -20.09
CA THR A 262 -13.16 14.15 -21.22
C THR A 262 -12.59 13.42 -22.42
N ASP A 263 -12.91 13.91 -23.61
CA ASP A 263 -12.31 13.45 -24.87
C ASP A 263 -11.31 14.48 -25.44
N SER A 264 -11.26 15.69 -24.87
CA SER A 264 -10.46 16.81 -25.37
C SER A 264 -9.07 16.94 -24.77
N PHE A 265 -8.86 16.45 -23.53
CA PHE A 265 -7.58 16.47 -22.80
C PHE A 265 -6.93 17.86 -22.73
N THR A 266 -7.73 18.89 -22.47
CA THR A 266 -7.25 20.28 -22.44
C THR A 266 -6.84 20.74 -21.04
N GLY A 267 -6.02 21.83 -20.99
CA GLY A 267 -5.73 22.49 -19.72
C GLY A 267 -6.98 23.10 -19.06
N GLN A 268 -8.05 23.39 -19.81
CA GLN A 268 -9.32 23.86 -19.26
C GLN A 268 -10.04 22.70 -18.55
N ASP A 269 -10.03 21.49 -19.12
CA ASP A 269 -10.56 20.30 -18.44
C ASP A 269 -9.82 20.03 -17.14
N ALA A 270 -8.49 20.08 -17.17
CA ALA A 270 -7.66 19.89 -15.99
C ALA A 270 -8.02 20.88 -14.86
N LYS A 271 -8.20 22.16 -15.20
CA LYS A 271 -8.62 23.21 -14.23
C LYS A 271 -10.02 22.97 -13.71
N ARG A 272 -10.97 22.54 -14.55
CA ARG A 272 -12.34 22.19 -14.15
C ARG A 272 -12.32 21.03 -13.13
N PHE A 273 -11.55 19.99 -13.39
CA PHE A 273 -11.41 18.85 -12.49
C PHE A 273 -10.73 19.22 -11.17
N ALA A 274 -9.67 20.02 -11.23
CA ALA A 274 -9.00 20.52 -10.02
C ALA A 274 -9.93 21.37 -9.15
N LYS A 275 -10.74 22.25 -9.78
CA LYS A 275 -11.75 23.02 -9.06
C LYS A 275 -12.77 22.13 -8.37
N LEU A 276 -13.31 21.12 -9.07
CA LEU A 276 -14.29 20.18 -8.53
C LEU A 276 -13.73 19.41 -7.34
N ALA A 277 -12.50 18.87 -7.46
CA ALA A 277 -11.83 18.19 -6.36
C ALA A 277 -11.61 19.11 -5.14
N LYS A 278 -11.17 20.35 -5.39
CA LYS A 278 -10.95 21.35 -4.33
C LYS A 278 -12.22 21.69 -3.56
N GLU A 279 -13.32 21.94 -4.28
CA GLU A 279 -14.62 22.32 -3.70
C GLU A 279 -15.21 21.22 -2.82
N ASN A 280 -14.86 19.95 -3.11
CA ASN A 280 -15.35 18.77 -2.37
C ASN A 280 -14.33 18.22 -1.37
N GLY A 281 -13.14 18.81 -1.26
CA GLY A 281 -12.09 18.35 -0.35
C GLY A 281 -11.52 16.97 -0.72
N THR A 282 -11.72 16.54 -1.97
CA THR A 282 -11.26 15.23 -2.47
C THR A 282 -9.80 15.30 -2.89
N TRP A 283 -8.97 14.40 -2.37
CA TRP A 283 -7.54 14.31 -2.69
C TRP A 283 -7.31 13.52 -3.98
N LEU A 284 -6.05 13.43 -4.42
CA LEU A 284 -5.64 12.64 -5.57
C LEU A 284 -4.39 11.82 -5.24
N THR A 285 -4.39 10.54 -5.62
CA THR A 285 -3.16 9.76 -5.84
C THR A 285 -2.99 9.53 -7.34
N PRO A 286 -2.05 10.25 -8.02
CA PRO A 286 -2.02 10.33 -9.47
C PRO A 286 -1.60 9.04 -10.17
N THR A 287 -0.67 8.29 -9.58
CA THR A 287 -0.08 7.05 -10.13
C THR A 287 0.42 7.21 -11.57
N LEU A 288 1.18 8.28 -11.83
CA LEU A 288 1.66 8.63 -13.16
C LEU A 288 2.52 7.52 -13.77
N ILE A 289 3.36 6.90 -12.93
CA ILE A 289 4.26 5.83 -13.37
C ILE A 289 3.52 4.64 -13.99
N THR A 290 2.34 4.31 -13.48
CA THR A 290 1.53 3.22 -14.03
C THR A 290 1.17 3.49 -15.49
N MET A 291 0.71 4.70 -15.79
CA MET A 291 0.32 5.04 -17.14
C MET A 291 1.52 5.16 -18.10
N GLU A 292 2.67 5.66 -17.60
CA GLU A 292 3.93 5.64 -18.35
C GLU A 292 4.31 4.19 -18.73
N LYS A 293 4.23 3.26 -17.78
CA LYS A 293 4.55 1.85 -18.02
C LYS A 293 3.54 1.18 -18.95
N ILE A 294 2.26 1.49 -18.87
CA ILE A 294 1.25 0.99 -19.80
C ILE A 294 1.52 1.51 -21.22
N ALA A 295 1.82 2.80 -21.38
CA ALA A 295 2.13 3.40 -22.68
C ALA A 295 3.41 2.81 -23.30
N GLU A 296 4.45 2.60 -22.48
CA GLU A 296 5.67 1.93 -22.90
C GLU A 296 5.38 0.52 -23.43
N GLN A 297 4.63 -0.27 -22.69
CA GLN A 297 4.27 -1.64 -23.03
C GLN A 297 3.35 -1.74 -24.26
N ALA A 298 2.51 -0.73 -24.50
CA ALA A 298 1.70 -0.66 -25.71
C ALA A 298 2.57 -0.58 -26.99
N ARG A 299 3.80 -0.06 -26.87
CA ARG A 299 4.79 0.00 -27.97
C ARG A 299 5.63 -1.29 -28.03
N SER A 300 6.23 -1.69 -26.90
CA SER A 300 7.13 -2.83 -26.80
C SER A 300 7.26 -3.32 -25.36
N LEU A 301 7.51 -4.61 -25.19
CA LEU A 301 7.86 -5.18 -23.88
C LEU A 301 9.36 -5.05 -23.52
N ASP A 302 10.16 -4.42 -24.38
CA ASP A 302 11.59 -4.29 -24.14
C ASP A 302 11.90 -3.48 -22.88
N GLY A 303 11.11 -2.44 -22.60
CA GLY A 303 11.24 -1.68 -21.37
C GLY A 303 11.04 -2.55 -20.12
N VAL A 304 10.03 -3.41 -20.12
CA VAL A 304 9.81 -4.36 -19.00
C VAL A 304 10.93 -5.38 -18.91
N ARG A 305 11.33 -5.97 -20.06
CA ARG A 305 12.39 -6.99 -20.13
C ARG A 305 13.73 -6.49 -19.61
N ASN A 306 14.03 -5.23 -19.85
CA ASN A 306 15.30 -4.59 -19.50
C ASN A 306 15.27 -3.82 -18.18
N LEU A 307 14.17 -3.88 -17.40
CA LEU A 307 14.10 -3.23 -16.07
C LEU A 307 15.18 -3.85 -15.15
N PRO A 308 16.11 -3.04 -14.61
CA PRO A 308 17.19 -3.56 -13.75
C PRO A 308 16.66 -4.26 -12.49
N SER A 309 15.48 -3.86 -12.00
CA SER A 309 14.83 -4.42 -10.82
C SER A 309 13.95 -5.63 -11.09
N LEU A 310 13.72 -6.00 -12.38
CA LEU A 310 12.91 -7.16 -12.74
C LEU A 310 13.45 -8.46 -12.12
N LYS A 311 14.75 -8.60 -11.97
CA LYS A 311 15.44 -9.76 -11.37
C LYS A 311 15.02 -10.02 -9.91
N TYR A 312 14.48 -9.03 -9.21
CA TYR A 312 13.99 -9.16 -7.85
C TYR A 312 12.52 -9.53 -7.77
N VAL A 313 11.80 -9.44 -8.88
CA VAL A 313 10.38 -9.84 -8.97
C VAL A 313 10.29 -11.36 -9.02
N HIS A 314 9.29 -11.94 -8.36
CA HIS A 314 9.06 -13.38 -8.37
C HIS A 314 8.95 -13.92 -9.82
N PRO A 315 9.62 -15.03 -10.16
CA PRO A 315 9.72 -15.53 -11.55
C PRO A 315 8.36 -15.74 -12.24
N LEU A 316 7.35 -16.18 -11.50
CA LEU A 316 6.00 -16.35 -12.06
C LEU A 316 5.39 -15.02 -12.54
N MET A 317 5.63 -13.93 -11.80
CA MET A 317 5.18 -12.59 -12.20
C MET A 317 5.98 -12.05 -13.38
N GLN A 318 7.30 -12.33 -13.42
CA GLN A 318 8.10 -12.02 -14.60
C GLN A 318 7.53 -12.70 -15.85
N SER A 319 7.21 -14.02 -15.74
CA SER A 319 6.60 -14.78 -16.83
C SER A 319 5.26 -14.16 -17.23
N LYS A 320 4.37 -13.84 -16.27
CA LYS A 320 3.09 -13.17 -16.55
C LYS A 320 3.29 -11.87 -17.35
N TRP A 321 4.18 -11.01 -16.90
CA TRP A 321 4.40 -9.71 -17.52
C TRP A 321 4.98 -9.79 -18.93
N LEU A 322 5.76 -10.83 -19.21
CA LEU A 322 6.44 -11.01 -20.49
C LEU A 322 5.68 -11.89 -21.50
N THR A 323 4.80 -12.79 -21.04
CA THR A 323 4.10 -13.75 -21.90
C THR A 323 2.59 -13.61 -21.95
N SER A 324 1.98 -12.95 -20.95
CA SER A 324 0.54 -12.73 -20.85
C SER A 324 0.22 -11.28 -20.51
N ASN A 325 0.91 -10.37 -21.18
CA ASN A 325 0.81 -8.95 -20.93
C ASN A 325 -0.46 -8.37 -21.56
N ASN A 326 -1.32 -7.77 -20.75
CA ASN A 326 -2.60 -7.20 -21.20
C ASN A 326 -2.43 -5.87 -21.98
N TYR A 327 -1.27 -5.23 -21.90
CA TYR A 327 -1.03 -3.92 -22.52
C TYR A 327 -0.33 -4.03 -23.85
N ASN A 328 0.28 -5.17 -24.16
CA ASN A 328 0.94 -5.45 -25.43
C ASN A 328 0.17 -6.50 -26.24
N ASN A 329 -0.99 -6.12 -26.79
CA ASN A 329 -1.85 -6.98 -27.60
C ASN A 329 -1.65 -6.70 -29.11
N GLY A 330 -0.40 -6.66 -29.57
CA GLY A 330 -0.04 -6.24 -30.91
C GLY A 330 0.14 -4.72 -31.03
N THR A 331 0.89 -4.30 -32.04
CA THR A 331 1.15 -2.88 -32.30
C THR A 331 -0.10 -2.22 -32.86
N ASN A 332 -0.72 -1.35 -32.07
CA ASN A 332 -1.84 -0.49 -32.52
C ASN A 332 -1.41 0.98 -32.41
N PRO A 333 -1.07 1.65 -33.53
CA PRO A 333 -0.62 3.04 -33.51
C PRO A 333 -1.62 4.02 -32.90
N GLU A 334 -2.92 3.79 -33.05
CA GLU A 334 -3.97 4.64 -32.46
C GLU A 334 -3.97 4.54 -30.93
N ARG A 335 -3.79 3.33 -30.41
CA ARG A 335 -3.66 3.09 -28.98
C ARG A 335 -2.42 3.74 -28.39
N VAL A 336 -1.28 3.65 -29.08
CA VAL A 336 -0.05 4.33 -28.68
C VAL A 336 -0.26 5.84 -28.63
N ALA A 337 -0.83 6.43 -29.70
CA ALA A 337 -1.11 7.86 -29.74
C ALA A 337 -2.11 8.31 -28.66
N TYR A 338 -3.10 7.46 -28.33
CA TYR A 338 -4.01 7.71 -27.22
C TYR A 338 -3.27 7.80 -25.87
N PHE A 339 -2.40 6.84 -25.57
CA PHE A 339 -1.64 6.86 -24.31
C PHE A 339 -0.68 8.05 -24.23
N GLU A 340 -0.08 8.48 -25.33
CA GLU A 340 0.76 9.70 -25.36
C GLU A 340 -0.05 10.96 -25.01
N LYS A 341 -1.25 11.09 -25.56
CA LYS A 341 -2.16 12.19 -25.20
C LYS A 341 -2.57 12.13 -23.73
N LEU A 342 -2.83 10.92 -23.22
CA LEU A 342 -3.24 10.69 -21.85
C LEU A 342 -2.13 11.10 -20.87
N ILE A 343 -0.88 10.67 -21.09
CA ILE A 343 0.28 11.06 -20.27
C ILE A 343 0.44 12.58 -20.23
N ASN A 344 0.39 13.24 -21.41
CA ASN A 344 0.48 14.69 -21.48
C ASN A 344 -0.65 15.38 -20.71
N PHE A 345 -1.86 14.83 -20.75
CA PHE A 345 -2.99 15.34 -19.98
C PHE A 345 -2.81 15.15 -18.46
N HIS A 346 -2.23 14.04 -18.02
CA HIS A 346 -1.92 13.82 -16.61
C HIS A 346 -0.95 14.87 -16.06
N VAL A 347 0.03 15.30 -16.86
CA VAL A 347 0.93 16.42 -16.47
C VAL A 347 0.14 17.71 -16.29
N LEU A 348 -0.77 18.03 -17.21
CA LEU A 348 -1.66 19.20 -17.09
C LEU A 348 -2.56 19.11 -15.86
N LEU A 349 -3.07 17.92 -15.56
CA LEU A 349 -3.92 17.67 -14.42
C LEU A 349 -3.17 17.91 -13.10
N VAL A 350 -2.00 17.28 -12.92
CA VAL A 350 -1.17 17.48 -11.73
C VAL A 350 -0.83 18.95 -11.50
N LYS A 351 -0.46 19.66 -12.58
CA LYS A 351 -0.20 21.10 -12.51
C LYS A 351 -1.43 21.89 -12.07
N ALA A 352 -2.60 21.61 -12.63
CA ALA A 352 -3.84 22.28 -12.27
C ALA A 352 -4.26 21.99 -10.82
N PHE A 353 -4.06 20.75 -10.35
CA PHE A 353 -4.34 20.35 -8.96
C PHE A 353 -3.42 21.07 -7.98
N LYS A 354 -2.12 21.18 -8.31
CA LYS A 354 -1.18 21.99 -7.53
C LYS A 354 -1.62 23.45 -7.47
N GLU A 355 -1.93 24.08 -8.61
CA GLU A 355 -2.35 25.47 -8.68
C GLU A 355 -3.64 25.74 -7.90
N ALA A 356 -4.58 24.79 -7.87
CA ALA A 356 -5.80 24.86 -7.08
C ALA A 356 -5.59 24.55 -5.59
N GLY A 357 -4.41 24.07 -5.20
CA GLY A 357 -4.11 23.63 -3.84
C GLY A 357 -4.90 22.39 -3.41
N VAL A 358 -5.13 21.45 -4.34
CA VAL A 358 -5.67 20.12 -4.05
C VAL A 358 -4.53 19.24 -3.54
N PRO A 359 -4.65 18.62 -2.35
CA PRO A 359 -3.60 17.75 -1.86
C PRO A 359 -3.43 16.50 -2.74
N MET A 360 -2.17 16.17 -3.04
CA MET A 360 -1.80 14.98 -3.79
C MET A 360 -0.84 14.11 -2.98
N VAL A 361 -1.00 12.79 -3.07
CA VAL A 361 -0.14 11.82 -2.41
C VAL A 361 0.46 10.88 -3.45
N ALA A 362 1.75 10.56 -3.30
CA ALA A 362 2.43 9.64 -4.20
C ALA A 362 1.92 8.21 -3.99
N GLY A 363 1.65 7.53 -5.07
CA GLY A 363 1.26 6.12 -5.12
C GLY A 363 1.63 5.53 -6.47
N THR A 364 1.93 4.25 -6.51
CA THR A 364 2.50 3.64 -7.71
C THR A 364 1.57 2.72 -8.47
N ASP A 365 0.55 2.17 -7.84
CA ASP A 365 -0.21 1.02 -8.36
C ASP A 365 0.71 -0.20 -8.63
N ALA A 366 1.73 -0.37 -7.77
CA ALA A 366 2.68 -1.46 -7.88
C ALA A 366 1.96 -2.82 -7.85
N GLY A 367 2.42 -3.74 -8.72
CA GLY A 367 1.73 -4.98 -9.05
C GLY A 367 1.19 -4.98 -10.48
N THR A 368 0.93 -3.80 -11.04
CA THR A 368 0.73 -3.63 -12.48
C THR A 368 2.01 -3.97 -13.24
N SER A 369 1.89 -4.52 -14.45
CA SER A 369 3.05 -4.94 -15.24
C SER A 369 4.07 -3.81 -15.42
N GLY A 370 5.32 -4.09 -15.05
CA GLY A 370 6.42 -3.14 -15.12
C GLY A 370 6.48 -2.12 -13.98
N VAL A 371 5.50 -2.09 -13.08
CA VAL A 371 5.48 -1.23 -11.89
C VAL A 371 5.93 -2.03 -10.67
N ILE A 372 7.18 -1.84 -10.27
CA ILE A 372 7.86 -2.68 -9.28
C ILE A 372 7.79 -2.05 -7.90
N TRP A 373 7.36 -2.81 -6.92
CA TRP A 373 7.22 -2.43 -5.51
C TRP A 373 8.48 -1.73 -4.98
N GLY A 374 8.29 -0.60 -4.36
CA GLY A 374 9.34 0.26 -3.84
C GLY A 374 10.09 1.04 -4.92
N TYR A 375 10.61 0.36 -5.96
CA TYR A 375 11.39 1.00 -7.03
C TYR A 375 10.60 2.07 -7.78
N SER A 376 9.35 1.78 -8.14
CA SER A 376 8.52 2.67 -8.92
C SER A 376 8.05 3.91 -8.16
N LEU A 377 8.17 3.94 -6.83
CA LEU A 377 7.85 5.15 -6.06
C LEU A 377 8.83 6.28 -6.36
N HIS A 378 10.09 5.96 -6.57
CA HIS A 378 11.07 6.97 -6.98
C HIS A 378 10.79 7.51 -8.40
N ASP A 379 10.30 6.65 -9.30
CA ASP A 379 9.88 7.07 -10.63
C ASP A 379 8.65 7.99 -10.54
N GLU A 380 7.67 7.66 -9.69
CA GLU A 380 6.50 8.50 -9.44
C GLU A 380 6.89 9.88 -8.91
N LEU A 381 7.81 9.94 -7.92
CA LEU A 381 8.31 11.20 -7.38
C LEU A 381 8.99 12.06 -8.47
N GLU A 382 9.78 11.44 -9.35
CA GLU A 382 10.41 12.12 -10.48
C GLU A 382 9.36 12.67 -11.45
N LEU A 383 8.31 11.90 -11.77
CA LEU A 383 7.22 12.31 -12.63
C LEU A 383 6.41 13.46 -12.02
N LEU A 384 6.15 13.43 -10.71
CA LEU A 384 5.50 14.54 -10.01
C LEU A 384 6.30 15.84 -10.10
N VAL A 385 7.63 15.76 -9.97
CA VAL A 385 8.51 16.93 -10.15
C VAL A 385 8.48 17.41 -11.61
N LYS A 386 8.55 16.50 -12.59
CA LYS A 386 8.41 16.85 -14.01
C LYS A 386 7.04 17.48 -14.32
N ALA A 387 5.99 17.07 -13.63
CA ALA A 387 4.66 17.66 -13.75
C ALA A 387 4.48 19.00 -13.03
N GLY A 388 5.55 19.50 -12.35
CA GLY A 388 5.59 20.84 -11.79
C GLY A 388 5.58 20.95 -10.28
N LEU A 389 5.62 19.85 -9.52
CA LEU A 389 5.87 19.91 -8.08
C LEU A 389 7.32 20.30 -7.82
N THR A 390 7.58 21.01 -6.73
CA THR A 390 8.93 21.16 -6.21
C THR A 390 9.39 19.84 -5.59
N THR A 391 10.70 19.64 -5.42
CA THR A 391 11.25 18.46 -4.73
C THR A 391 10.67 18.33 -3.31
N ALA A 392 10.50 19.43 -2.59
CA ALA A 392 9.89 19.46 -1.26
C ALA A 392 8.41 19.02 -1.27
N GLU A 393 7.63 19.47 -2.27
CA GLU A 393 6.22 19.03 -2.44
C GLU A 393 6.13 17.56 -2.82
N ALA A 394 7.03 17.07 -3.68
CA ALA A 394 7.09 15.65 -4.04
C ALA A 394 7.46 14.79 -2.82
N LEU A 395 8.44 15.19 -2.01
CA LEU A 395 8.76 14.50 -0.76
C LEU A 395 7.58 14.54 0.23
N ALA A 396 6.89 15.68 0.33
CA ALA A 396 5.70 15.79 1.18
C ALA A 396 4.58 14.86 0.74
N SER A 397 4.42 14.65 -0.57
CA SER A 397 3.42 13.71 -1.12
C SER A 397 3.69 12.24 -0.81
N ALA A 398 4.92 11.89 -0.41
CA ALA A 398 5.30 10.54 -0.01
C ALA A 398 5.69 10.43 1.48
N THR A 399 5.40 11.43 2.30
CA THR A 399 5.74 11.42 3.73
C THR A 399 4.59 11.98 4.59
N LYS A 400 4.55 13.29 4.86
CA LYS A 400 3.57 13.89 5.78
C LYS A 400 2.13 13.87 5.26
N LEU A 401 1.93 14.13 3.98
CA LEU A 401 0.57 14.15 3.43
C LEU A 401 -0.11 12.78 3.48
N PRO A 402 0.54 11.66 3.06
CA PRO A 402 0.00 10.33 3.29
C PRO A 402 -0.30 10.03 4.75
N ALA A 403 0.62 10.37 5.67
CA ALA A 403 0.41 10.15 7.10
C ALA A 403 -0.86 10.88 7.60
N THR A 404 -1.07 12.12 7.16
CA THR A 404 -2.27 12.91 7.46
C THR A 404 -3.53 12.25 6.88
N TRP A 405 -3.49 11.83 5.61
CA TRP A 405 -4.65 11.18 4.99
C TRP A 405 -5.00 9.86 5.68
N LEU A 406 -4.00 9.06 6.05
CA LEU A 406 -4.14 7.80 6.79
C LEU A 406 -4.52 8.00 8.25
N GLN A 407 -4.55 9.24 8.77
CA GLN A 407 -4.85 9.59 10.17
C GLN A 407 -3.85 8.98 11.18
N ILE A 408 -2.57 8.98 10.80
CA ILE A 408 -1.44 8.50 11.63
C ILE A 408 -0.28 9.50 11.67
N ASP A 409 -0.54 10.76 11.35
CA ASP A 409 0.46 11.84 11.36
C ASP A 409 0.96 12.21 12.77
N ASP A 410 0.24 11.79 13.81
CA ASP A 410 0.72 11.77 15.18
C ASP A 410 1.85 10.76 15.42
N LYS A 411 2.04 9.79 14.52
CA LYS A 411 2.94 8.65 14.68
C LYS A 411 4.09 8.63 13.69
N ILE A 412 3.88 9.04 12.42
CA ILE A 412 4.85 8.97 11.32
C ILE A 412 4.77 10.19 10.41
N GLY A 413 5.56 10.21 9.36
CA GLY A 413 5.49 11.20 8.27
C GLY A 413 6.37 12.44 8.47
N THR A 414 6.87 12.65 9.69
CA THR A 414 7.83 13.73 10.04
C THR A 414 8.89 13.20 11.00
N VAL A 415 10.04 13.88 11.08
CA VAL A 415 11.11 13.58 12.05
C VAL A 415 10.90 14.44 13.29
N GLU A 416 10.20 13.89 14.28
CA GLU A 416 9.89 14.58 15.54
C GLU A 416 10.01 13.59 16.71
N ALA A 417 10.49 14.08 17.87
CA ALA A 417 10.60 13.24 19.07
C ALA A 417 9.22 12.67 19.48
N GLY A 418 9.20 11.39 19.88
CA GLY A 418 8.00 10.65 20.25
C GLY A 418 7.33 9.88 19.11
N LYS A 419 7.58 10.25 17.84
CA LYS A 419 7.08 9.51 16.69
C LYS A 419 7.85 8.21 16.46
N PHE A 420 7.30 7.30 15.68
CA PHE A 420 8.02 6.09 15.27
C PHE A 420 9.26 6.46 14.44
N ALA A 421 10.33 5.74 14.66
CA ALA A 421 11.57 5.88 13.91
C ALA A 421 11.49 5.04 12.62
N ASP A 422 10.59 5.42 11.72
CA ASP A 422 10.55 4.96 10.35
C ASP A 422 11.28 6.01 9.50
N LEU A 423 12.59 5.82 9.28
CA LEU A 423 13.50 6.84 8.78
C LEU A 423 14.36 6.33 7.63
N LEU A 424 14.70 7.22 6.72
CA LEU A 424 15.54 6.96 5.56
C LEU A 424 16.81 7.81 5.64
N LEU A 425 17.98 7.15 5.57
CA LEU A 425 19.29 7.81 5.49
C LEU A 425 19.81 7.76 4.06
N LEU A 426 20.14 8.92 3.50
CA LEU A 426 20.54 9.11 2.10
C LEU A 426 21.96 9.66 2.00
N ASP A 427 22.68 9.30 0.94
CA ASP A 427 24.03 9.81 0.64
C ASP A 427 24.02 11.20 -0.01
N ALA A 428 22.86 11.73 -0.41
CA ALA A 428 22.75 13.04 -1.05
C ALA A 428 21.39 13.70 -0.75
N ASN A 429 21.36 15.03 -0.86
CA ASN A 429 20.19 15.85 -0.55
C ASN A 429 19.04 15.65 -1.57
N PRO A 430 17.90 15.08 -1.17
CA PRO A 430 16.75 14.90 -2.07
C PRO A 430 16.01 16.21 -2.37
N LEU A 431 16.24 17.29 -1.61
CA LEU A 431 15.69 18.60 -1.91
C LEU A 431 16.40 19.25 -3.12
N ASP A 432 17.69 18.96 -3.35
CA ASP A 432 18.42 19.45 -4.50
C ASP A 432 18.05 18.69 -5.79
N ASN A 433 17.84 17.39 -5.66
CA ASN A 433 17.42 16.52 -6.76
C ASN A 433 16.62 15.34 -6.20
N ILE A 434 15.39 15.20 -6.64
CA ILE A 434 14.48 14.14 -6.18
C ILE A 434 15.05 12.73 -6.40
N ASN A 435 15.87 12.52 -7.44
CA ASN A 435 16.53 11.24 -7.69
C ASN A 435 17.55 10.83 -6.61
N ASN A 436 17.93 11.76 -5.73
CA ASN A 436 18.77 11.44 -4.56
C ASN A 436 18.05 10.56 -3.52
N THR A 437 16.72 10.45 -3.58
CA THR A 437 15.94 9.46 -2.80
C THR A 437 16.36 8.01 -3.06
N ARG A 438 16.98 7.73 -4.21
CA ARG A 438 17.52 6.42 -4.59
C ARG A 438 18.89 6.11 -3.97
N LYS A 439 19.58 7.12 -3.44
CA LYS A 439 20.93 6.99 -2.85
C LYS A 439 20.84 6.61 -1.39
N ILE A 440 20.32 5.42 -1.13
CA ILE A 440 20.05 4.92 0.22
C ILE A 440 21.34 4.44 0.88
N ALA A 441 21.68 5.02 2.02
CA ALA A 441 22.77 4.60 2.88
C ALA A 441 22.31 3.62 3.98
N GLY A 442 21.04 3.68 4.33
CA GLY A 442 20.40 2.78 5.29
C GLY A 442 18.99 3.23 5.63
N ILE A 443 18.30 2.39 6.38
CA ILE A 443 16.92 2.61 6.77
C ILE A 443 16.69 2.22 8.23
N VAL A 444 15.84 2.94 8.92
CA VAL A 444 15.26 2.52 10.19
C VAL A 444 13.79 2.15 9.93
N VAL A 445 13.42 0.94 10.25
CA VAL A 445 12.04 0.46 10.14
C VAL A 445 11.69 -0.41 11.35
N ASN A 446 10.53 -0.18 11.93
CA ASN A 446 10.12 -0.87 13.18
C ASN A 446 11.18 -0.80 14.29
N GLY A 447 11.97 0.27 14.36
CA GLY A 447 13.05 0.45 15.32
C GLY A 447 14.35 -0.29 15.00
N GLN A 448 14.44 -0.99 13.86
CA GLN A 448 15.65 -1.69 13.44
C GLN A 448 16.44 -0.86 12.43
N TRP A 449 17.72 -0.69 12.70
CA TRP A 449 18.66 -0.14 11.73
C TRP A 449 19.11 -1.22 10.75
N ILE A 450 18.96 -0.93 9.49
CA ILE A 450 19.39 -1.79 8.38
C ILE A 450 20.27 -0.95 7.46
N ASP A 451 21.55 -1.27 7.44
CA ASP A 451 22.51 -0.59 6.58
C ASP A 451 22.41 -1.07 5.14
N LYS A 452 23.05 -0.32 4.26
CA LYS A 452 23.08 -0.64 2.83
C LYS A 452 23.69 -2.01 2.54
N GLU A 453 24.72 -2.40 3.26
CA GLU A 453 25.41 -3.68 3.07
C GLU A 453 24.44 -4.85 3.30
N LYS A 454 23.66 -4.80 4.37
CA LYS A 454 22.64 -5.82 4.66
C LYS A 454 21.54 -5.83 3.58
N ILE A 455 21.09 -4.65 3.13
CA ILE A 455 20.09 -4.56 2.04
C ILE A 455 20.66 -5.22 0.78
N ASP A 456 21.87 -4.87 0.39
CA ASP A 456 22.51 -5.39 -0.82
C ASP A 456 22.72 -6.91 -0.76
N MET A 457 23.10 -7.45 0.40
CA MET A 457 23.21 -8.90 0.61
C MET A 457 21.85 -9.60 0.44
N MET A 458 20.79 -9.06 1.05
CA MET A 458 19.45 -9.64 0.94
C MET A 458 18.94 -9.59 -0.51
N LEU A 459 19.19 -8.50 -1.24
CA LEU A 459 18.83 -8.38 -2.66
C LEU A 459 19.61 -9.35 -3.53
N LEU A 460 20.91 -9.53 -3.28
CA LEU A 460 21.74 -10.49 -3.99
C LEU A 460 21.25 -11.93 -3.79
N ASP A 461 20.86 -12.29 -2.57
CA ASP A 461 20.32 -13.61 -2.27
C ASP A 461 18.95 -13.82 -2.92
N LEU A 462 18.11 -12.79 -2.96
CA LEU A 462 16.83 -12.83 -3.69
C LEU A 462 17.05 -13.04 -5.18
N GLU A 463 17.97 -12.29 -5.79
CA GLU A 463 18.33 -12.44 -7.21
C GLU A 463 18.79 -13.86 -7.52
N LYS A 464 19.70 -14.43 -6.69
CA LYS A 464 20.17 -15.81 -6.85
C LYS A 464 19.03 -16.82 -6.80
N ARG A 465 18.12 -16.68 -5.82
CA ARG A 465 16.96 -17.58 -5.70
C ARG A 465 16.01 -17.46 -6.89
N ASN A 466 15.72 -16.25 -7.34
CA ASN A 466 14.87 -16.01 -8.49
C ASN A 466 15.48 -16.62 -9.77
N ASN A 467 16.77 -16.41 -10.00
CA ASN A 467 17.48 -16.98 -11.15
C ASN A 467 17.49 -18.51 -11.12
N ALA A 468 17.72 -19.14 -9.96
CA ALA A 468 17.72 -20.59 -9.80
C ALA A 468 16.33 -21.22 -10.01
N ASN A 469 15.28 -20.45 -9.90
CA ASN A 469 13.89 -20.90 -10.04
C ASN A 469 13.21 -20.38 -11.32
N LYS A 470 13.90 -19.61 -12.16
CA LYS A 470 13.30 -18.94 -13.32
C LYS A 470 12.57 -19.90 -14.25
N ASP A 471 13.17 -21.04 -14.56
CA ASP A 471 12.63 -22.03 -15.50
C ASP A 471 11.55 -22.94 -14.87
N LYS A 472 11.32 -22.82 -13.55
CA LYS A 472 10.28 -23.59 -12.85
C LYS A 472 8.91 -22.95 -12.95
N TYR A 473 8.83 -21.68 -13.37
CA TYR A 473 7.60 -20.91 -13.36
C TYR A 473 7.24 -20.42 -14.76
N ASP A 474 6.13 -20.91 -15.26
CA ASP A 474 5.51 -20.50 -16.51
C ASP A 474 4.06 -20.06 -16.25
N TRP A 475 3.74 -18.80 -16.51
CA TRP A 475 2.39 -18.32 -16.34
C TRP A 475 1.35 -19.08 -17.16
N GLY A 476 1.75 -19.58 -18.34
CA GLY A 476 0.90 -20.43 -19.18
C GLY A 476 0.46 -21.72 -18.48
N LYS A 477 1.32 -22.24 -17.61
CA LYS A 477 1.11 -23.48 -16.85
C LYS A 477 0.66 -23.26 -15.40
N ARG A 478 0.27 -22.04 -15.04
CA ARG A 478 -0.06 -21.69 -13.66
C ARG A 478 -1.13 -22.56 -12.97
N ALA A 479 -1.96 -23.22 -13.75
CA ALA A 479 -2.98 -24.12 -13.23
C ALA A 479 -2.40 -25.50 -12.81
N GLU A 480 -1.12 -25.77 -13.11
CA GLU A 480 -0.41 -27.02 -12.77
C GLU A 480 0.34 -26.89 -11.43
N TYR A 481 0.48 -25.68 -10.90
CA TYR A 481 1.11 -25.40 -9.62
C TYR A 481 0.07 -25.40 -8.49
#